data_14e9e93acc06e0e39e2dcc0e39b4e2e4
#
_entry.id   14e9e93acc06e0e39e2dcc0e39b4e2e4
#
_cell.length_a   1.000
_cell.length_b   1.000
_cell.length_c   1.000
_cell.angle_alpha   90.00
_cell.angle_beta   90.00
_cell.angle_gamma   90.00
#
_symmetry.space_group_name_H-M   'P 1'
#
loop_
_entity.id
_entity.type
_entity.pdbx_description
1 polymer ?
#
loop_
_entity_poly.entity_id
_entity_poly.type
_entity_poly.pdbx_seq_one_letter_code
_entity_poly.pdbx_strand_id
1 'polypeptide(L)'
;GVDLSYTYEQARDLILDAFKPLGPDYANVVRRAFEDRWIDVYPTPGKRMGAYSNGSAYDVHPYILLNYNGQYDDVSTLAHELGHTMHSFYSNKNQPYPTADYSTFVAEVASTFNEALLIDKMLTEIKDDDVRLSLLMNYLDGLKGTVFRQTQFAEFELRIHQKAEAGEPLTGDSLTQLYGDILRHYYGHDKGICHIDDLYAVEWAYIPHFYYNFYVYQYSTSFTASTALSEKVLARTPGAVEKYLKFLSAGGSDYPIDLLKAAGVDMTGPEPFDKTMAVMNRTMDQIEAILARRK
;
A
#
# COMPACT_ATOMS: atom_id res chain seq x y z
N GLY A 1 10.91 20.04 -7.94
CA GLY A 1 10.04 18.90 -8.27
C GLY A 1 9.37 19.13 -9.61
N VAL A 2 9.01 18.06 -10.26
CA VAL A 2 8.23 18.13 -11.50
C VAL A 2 6.75 18.30 -11.12
N ASP A 3 6.06 19.26 -11.74
CA ASP A 3 4.61 19.43 -11.57
C ASP A 3 3.88 18.43 -12.49
N LEU A 4 3.31 17.39 -11.91
CA LEU A 4 2.52 16.37 -12.60
C LEU A 4 1.04 16.62 -12.31
N SER A 5 0.39 17.35 -13.20
CA SER A 5 -1.02 17.67 -13.08
C SER A 5 -1.88 16.82 -14.00
N TYR A 6 -2.96 16.26 -13.47
CA TYR A 6 -3.92 15.42 -14.18
C TYR A 6 -5.34 15.87 -13.89
N THR A 7 -6.14 16.09 -14.91
CA THR A 7 -7.60 16.20 -14.71
C THR A 7 -8.15 14.86 -14.21
N TYR A 8 -9.33 14.87 -13.61
CA TYR A 8 -9.98 13.64 -13.17
C TYR A 8 -10.23 12.66 -14.32
N GLU A 9 -10.58 13.19 -15.50
CA GLU A 9 -10.79 12.38 -16.72
C GLU A 9 -9.47 11.75 -17.23
N GLN A 10 -8.36 12.49 -17.16
CA GLN A 10 -7.03 11.96 -17.48
C GLN A 10 -6.61 10.87 -16.50
N ALA A 11 -6.88 11.07 -15.22
CA ALA A 11 -6.61 10.06 -14.18
C ALA A 11 -7.45 8.79 -14.41
N ARG A 12 -8.74 8.94 -14.73
CA ARG A 12 -9.61 7.82 -15.09
C ARG A 12 -9.03 7.01 -16.24
N ASP A 13 -8.68 7.68 -17.34
CA ASP A 13 -8.22 7.01 -18.55
C ASP A 13 -6.88 6.30 -18.33
N LEU A 14 -5.97 6.93 -17.57
CA LEU A 14 -4.69 6.35 -17.17
C LEU A 14 -4.88 5.10 -16.29
N ILE A 15 -5.78 5.16 -15.31
CA ILE A 15 -6.08 4.05 -14.40
C ILE A 15 -6.73 2.89 -15.15
N LEU A 16 -7.71 3.15 -16.01
CA LEU A 16 -8.34 2.12 -16.84
C LEU A 16 -7.32 1.42 -17.74
N ASP A 17 -6.33 2.17 -18.25
CA ASP A 17 -5.26 1.59 -19.06
C ASP A 17 -4.27 0.78 -18.21
N ALA A 18 -3.91 1.27 -17.03
CA ALA A 18 -3.03 0.57 -16.09
C ALA A 18 -3.61 -0.78 -15.61
N PHE A 19 -4.94 -0.87 -15.50
CA PHE A 19 -5.61 -2.07 -15.00
C PHE A 19 -5.95 -3.11 -16.08
N LYS A 20 -5.62 -2.86 -17.35
CA LYS A 20 -5.83 -3.83 -18.46
C LYS A 20 -5.26 -5.23 -18.19
N PRO A 21 -4.12 -5.41 -17.51
CA PRO A 21 -3.61 -6.75 -17.19
C PRO A 21 -4.59 -7.62 -16.38
N LEU A 22 -5.52 -7.02 -15.63
CA LEU A 22 -6.53 -7.74 -14.85
C LEU A 22 -7.75 -8.22 -15.66
N GLY A 23 -7.79 -7.90 -16.94
CA GLY A 23 -8.83 -8.36 -17.87
C GLY A 23 -10.06 -7.46 -17.95
N PRO A 24 -10.94 -7.75 -18.93
CA PRO A 24 -12.07 -6.87 -19.25
C PRO A 24 -13.14 -6.80 -18.15
N ASP A 25 -13.36 -7.89 -17.41
CA ASP A 25 -14.38 -7.90 -16.35
C ASP A 25 -14.02 -6.95 -15.23
N TYR A 26 -12.74 -6.95 -14.80
CA TYR A 26 -12.23 -6.00 -13.80
C TYR A 26 -12.34 -4.56 -14.31
N ALA A 27 -11.86 -4.30 -15.54
CA ALA A 27 -11.89 -2.97 -16.14
C ALA A 27 -13.33 -2.44 -16.31
N ASN A 28 -14.31 -3.30 -16.63
CA ASN A 28 -15.70 -2.91 -16.77
C ASN A 28 -16.32 -2.47 -15.41
N VAL A 29 -15.98 -3.14 -14.31
CA VAL A 29 -16.46 -2.71 -12.98
C VAL A 29 -15.84 -1.38 -12.60
N VAL A 30 -14.53 -1.21 -12.80
CA VAL A 30 -13.85 0.08 -12.56
C VAL A 30 -14.48 1.20 -13.40
N ARG A 31 -14.76 0.96 -14.69
CA ARG A 31 -15.47 1.94 -15.55
C ARG A 31 -16.83 2.33 -14.99
N ARG A 32 -17.61 1.36 -14.50
CA ARG A 32 -18.89 1.63 -13.85
C ARG A 32 -18.74 2.49 -12.60
N ALA A 33 -17.67 2.31 -11.82
CA ALA A 33 -17.42 3.16 -10.65
C ALA A 33 -17.31 4.64 -11.03
N PHE A 34 -16.75 4.95 -12.20
CA PHE A 34 -16.70 6.31 -12.76
C PHE A 34 -18.06 6.76 -13.34
N GLU A 35 -18.70 5.93 -14.14
CA GLU A 35 -19.92 6.26 -14.89
C GLU A 35 -21.15 6.34 -14.00
N ASP A 36 -21.30 5.41 -13.05
CA ASP A 36 -22.44 5.29 -12.14
C ASP A 36 -22.26 6.12 -10.86
N ARG A 37 -21.22 6.98 -10.81
CA ARG A 37 -20.98 7.96 -9.75
C ARG A 37 -20.79 7.33 -8.35
N TRP A 38 -19.96 6.28 -8.27
CA TRP A 38 -19.60 5.70 -6.96
C TRP A 38 -18.62 6.58 -6.18
N ILE A 39 -18.08 7.64 -6.81
CA ILE A 39 -16.96 8.44 -6.34
C ILE A 39 -17.41 9.87 -6.08
N ASP A 40 -17.30 10.34 -4.83
CA ASP A 40 -17.39 11.74 -4.47
C ASP A 40 -15.99 12.39 -4.60
N VAL A 41 -15.79 13.17 -5.66
CA VAL A 41 -14.47 13.48 -6.21
C VAL A 41 -13.81 14.68 -5.55
N TYR A 42 -14.48 15.85 -5.55
CA TYR A 42 -13.83 17.13 -5.28
C TYR A 42 -13.98 17.57 -3.83
N PRO A 43 -12.99 18.34 -3.30
CA PRO A 43 -13.13 18.96 -2.00
C PRO A 43 -14.29 19.98 -2.00
N THR A 44 -15.04 20.02 -0.91
CA THR A 44 -16.11 20.98 -0.67
C THR A 44 -16.08 21.45 0.78
N PRO A 45 -16.63 22.64 1.12
CA PRO A 45 -16.71 23.09 2.50
C PRO A 45 -17.44 22.09 3.40
N GLY A 46 -16.80 21.72 4.51
CA GLY A 46 -17.34 20.76 5.48
C GLY A 46 -17.15 19.28 5.12
N LYS A 47 -16.59 18.94 3.95
CA LYS A 47 -16.24 17.57 3.58
C LYS A 47 -15.07 17.07 4.43
N ARG A 48 -15.16 15.81 4.86
CA ARG A 48 -14.07 15.14 5.59
C ARG A 48 -12.81 15.11 4.73
N MET A 49 -11.67 15.40 5.35
CA MET A 49 -10.35 15.33 4.71
C MET A 49 -9.92 13.87 4.46
N GLY A 50 -8.96 13.69 3.55
CA GLY A 50 -8.41 12.41 3.16
C GLY A 50 -9.23 11.71 2.07
N ALA A 51 -9.04 10.42 1.95
CA ALA A 51 -9.75 9.54 1.04
C ALA A 51 -10.12 8.22 1.74
N TYR A 52 -11.17 7.58 1.28
CA TYR A 52 -11.50 6.21 1.69
C TYR A 52 -12.45 5.54 0.69
N SER A 53 -12.41 4.21 0.66
CA SER A 53 -13.45 3.38 0.06
C SER A 53 -14.25 2.68 1.15
N ASN A 54 -15.56 2.59 0.96
CA ASN A 54 -16.46 1.91 1.89
C ASN A 54 -17.34 0.90 1.14
N GLY A 55 -17.11 -0.38 1.39
CA GLY A 55 -17.87 -1.50 0.85
C GLY A 55 -18.74 -2.23 1.89
N SER A 56 -18.92 -1.66 3.08
CA SER A 56 -19.65 -2.31 4.20
C SER A 56 -21.14 -2.53 3.93
N ALA A 57 -21.72 -1.77 3.00
CA ALA A 57 -23.12 -2.00 2.60
C ALA A 57 -23.16 -3.14 1.57
N TYR A 58 -23.46 -4.34 2.04
CA TYR A 58 -23.34 -5.60 1.30
C TYR A 58 -24.13 -5.67 -0.01
N ASP A 59 -25.36 -5.17 -0.02
CA ASP A 59 -26.29 -5.30 -1.15
C ASP A 59 -26.16 -4.19 -2.22
N VAL A 60 -25.24 -3.26 -2.03
CA VAL A 60 -25.01 -2.12 -2.95
C VAL A 60 -23.54 -2.04 -3.35
N HIS A 61 -23.23 -1.22 -4.36
CA HIS A 61 -21.85 -0.99 -4.75
C HIS A 61 -21.06 -0.24 -3.66
N PRO A 62 -19.74 -0.40 -3.60
CA PRO A 62 -18.90 0.42 -2.73
C PRO A 62 -18.96 1.91 -3.09
N TYR A 63 -18.61 2.77 -2.13
CA TYR A 63 -18.54 4.21 -2.30
C TYR A 63 -17.12 4.69 -2.02
N ILE A 64 -16.65 5.66 -2.81
CA ILE A 64 -15.34 6.30 -2.62
C ILE A 64 -15.55 7.77 -2.28
N LEU A 65 -14.84 8.25 -1.24
CA LEU A 65 -14.66 9.67 -0.98
C LEU A 65 -13.24 10.07 -1.33
N LEU A 66 -13.10 11.13 -2.13
CA LEU A 66 -11.82 11.76 -2.46
C LEU A 66 -11.85 13.25 -2.12
N ASN A 67 -10.67 13.86 -2.14
CA ASN A 67 -10.47 15.29 -2.21
C ASN A 67 -9.49 15.58 -3.35
N TYR A 68 -9.90 15.32 -4.59
CA TYR A 68 -9.06 15.33 -5.78
C TYR A 68 -8.67 16.77 -6.16
N ASN A 69 -7.37 17.05 -6.22
CA ASN A 69 -6.80 18.35 -6.55
C ASN A 69 -5.93 18.34 -7.82
N GLY A 70 -5.87 17.21 -8.52
CA GLY A 70 -5.20 17.08 -9.81
C GLY A 70 -3.70 16.80 -9.74
N GLN A 71 -3.15 16.49 -8.59
CA GLN A 71 -1.74 16.09 -8.45
C GLN A 71 -1.56 14.59 -8.71
N TYR A 72 -0.31 14.16 -8.96
CA TYR A 72 -0.01 12.73 -9.12
C TYR A 72 -0.45 11.90 -7.90
N ASP A 73 -0.25 12.43 -6.69
CA ASP A 73 -0.65 11.75 -5.46
C ASP A 73 -2.17 11.52 -5.40
N ASP A 74 -2.98 12.40 -6.01
CA ASP A 74 -4.43 12.20 -6.11
C ASP A 74 -4.78 11.07 -7.08
N VAL A 75 -4.00 10.92 -8.18
CA VAL A 75 -4.18 9.80 -9.13
C VAL A 75 -3.82 8.49 -8.45
N SER A 76 -2.72 8.44 -7.72
CA SER A 76 -2.29 7.27 -6.94
C SER A 76 -3.32 6.90 -5.88
N THR A 77 -3.82 7.89 -5.14
CA THR A 77 -4.89 7.73 -4.14
C THR A 77 -6.17 7.17 -4.80
N LEU A 78 -6.57 7.68 -5.95
CA LEU A 78 -7.74 7.16 -6.68
C LEU A 78 -7.54 5.69 -7.08
N ALA A 79 -6.35 5.32 -7.57
CA ALA A 79 -6.02 3.92 -7.89
C ALA A 79 -6.07 3.02 -6.64
N HIS A 80 -5.57 3.53 -5.52
CA HIS A 80 -5.59 2.89 -4.19
C HIS A 80 -7.04 2.60 -3.74
N GLU A 81 -7.88 3.63 -3.71
CA GLU A 81 -9.28 3.49 -3.26
C GLU A 81 -10.10 2.59 -4.19
N LEU A 82 -9.80 2.61 -5.50
CA LEU A 82 -10.37 1.65 -6.44
C LEU A 82 -9.94 0.20 -6.13
N GLY A 83 -8.74 -0.02 -5.59
CA GLY A 83 -8.31 -1.33 -5.13
C GLY A 83 -9.19 -1.87 -3.99
N HIS A 84 -9.43 -1.08 -2.97
CA HIS A 84 -10.38 -1.41 -1.90
C HIS A 84 -11.79 -1.63 -2.44
N THR A 85 -12.25 -0.76 -3.34
CA THR A 85 -13.55 -0.87 -4.00
C THR A 85 -13.71 -2.19 -4.72
N MET A 86 -12.71 -2.59 -5.49
CA MET A 86 -12.73 -3.85 -6.24
C MET A 86 -12.67 -5.06 -5.31
N HIS A 87 -11.88 -5.02 -4.24
CA HIS A 87 -11.86 -6.08 -3.23
C HIS A 87 -13.24 -6.27 -2.60
N SER A 88 -13.84 -5.20 -2.11
CA SER A 88 -15.18 -5.24 -1.53
C SER A 88 -16.25 -5.68 -2.54
N PHE A 89 -16.17 -5.18 -3.78
CA PHE A 89 -17.11 -5.57 -4.85
C PHE A 89 -17.05 -7.06 -5.16
N TYR A 90 -15.85 -7.62 -5.36
CA TYR A 90 -15.69 -9.05 -5.65
C TYR A 90 -16.07 -9.91 -4.45
N SER A 91 -15.69 -9.50 -3.25
CA SER A 91 -16.05 -10.21 -2.02
C SER A 91 -17.56 -10.25 -1.82
N ASN A 92 -18.23 -9.10 -1.81
CA ASN A 92 -19.67 -9.01 -1.62
C ASN A 92 -20.47 -9.77 -2.68
N LYS A 93 -19.97 -9.80 -3.92
CA LYS A 93 -20.61 -10.54 -5.01
C LYS A 93 -20.50 -12.05 -4.87
N ASN A 94 -19.44 -12.56 -4.26
CA ASN A 94 -19.11 -14.00 -4.27
C ASN A 94 -19.25 -14.67 -2.90
N GLN A 95 -19.34 -13.89 -1.82
CA GLN A 95 -19.47 -14.41 -0.45
C GLN A 95 -20.85 -14.13 0.11
N PRO A 96 -21.40 -15.01 0.95
CA PRO A 96 -22.56 -14.69 1.77
C PRO A 96 -22.18 -13.62 2.82
N TYR A 97 -23.15 -12.84 3.27
CA TYR A 97 -22.94 -11.73 4.21
C TYR A 97 -22.00 -12.02 5.39
N PRO A 98 -22.07 -13.18 6.09
CA PRO A 98 -21.20 -13.44 7.24
C PRO A 98 -19.70 -13.56 6.90
N THR A 99 -19.35 -13.83 5.65
CA THR A 99 -17.96 -14.00 5.18
C THR A 99 -17.56 -13.01 4.09
N ALA A 100 -18.42 -12.02 3.82
CA ALA A 100 -18.12 -11.01 2.78
C ALA A 100 -17.04 -10.02 3.21
N ASP A 101 -16.95 -9.73 4.51
CA ASP A 101 -15.92 -8.85 5.04
C ASP A 101 -14.58 -9.59 5.11
N TYR A 102 -13.48 -8.90 4.76
CA TYR A 102 -12.13 -9.46 4.77
C TYR A 102 -11.30 -8.87 5.92
N SER A 103 -10.32 -9.62 6.39
CA SER A 103 -9.51 -9.21 7.52
C SER A 103 -8.62 -8.01 7.20
N THR A 104 -8.31 -7.22 8.23
CA THR A 104 -7.36 -6.07 8.15
C THR A 104 -6.00 -6.49 7.59
N PHE A 105 -5.55 -7.72 7.87
CA PHE A 105 -4.27 -8.26 7.37
C PHE A 105 -4.15 -8.20 5.83
N VAL A 106 -5.25 -8.33 5.10
CA VAL A 106 -5.28 -8.29 3.63
C VAL A 106 -5.95 -7.03 3.07
N ALA A 107 -6.38 -6.11 3.92
CA ALA A 107 -7.14 -4.95 3.49
C ALA A 107 -6.37 -4.06 2.51
N GLU A 108 -5.05 -3.89 2.71
CA GLU A 108 -4.21 -3.05 1.84
C GLU A 108 -3.58 -3.81 0.66
N VAL A 109 -3.87 -5.10 0.49
CA VAL A 109 -3.28 -5.88 -0.61
C VAL A 109 -3.80 -5.39 -1.96
N ALA A 110 -5.11 -5.18 -2.09
CA ALA A 110 -5.73 -4.77 -3.34
C ALA A 110 -5.44 -3.30 -3.69
N SER A 111 -5.39 -2.43 -2.70
CA SER A 111 -5.09 -1.01 -2.86
C SER A 111 -3.66 -0.78 -3.36
N THR A 112 -2.67 -1.34 -2.68
CA THR A 112 -1.25 -1.22 -3.05
C THR A 112 -0.91 -2.01 -4.32
N PHE A 113 -1.66 -3.08 -4.63
CA PHE A 113 -1.56 -3.78 -5.92
C PHE A 113 -1.93 -2.85 -7.08
N ASN A 114 -3.03 -2.10 -6.97
CA ASN A 114 -3.44 -1.15 -8.00
C ASN A 114 -2.42 -0.01 -8.18
N GLU A 115 -1.83 0.49 -7.09
CA GLU A 115 -0.74 1.46 -7.17
C GLU A 115 0.47 0.89 -7.92
N ALA A 116 0.82 -0.38 -7.69
CA ALA A 116 1.92 -1.05 -8.40
C ALA A 116 1.66 -1.16 -9.92
N LEU A 117 0.42 -1.43 -10.33
CA LEU A 117 0.06 -1.41 -11.75
C LEU A 117 0.13 -0.01 -12.35
N LEU A 118 -0.31 1.00 -11.60
CA LEU A 118 -0.27 2.39 -12.04
C LEU A 118 1.17 2.87 -12.26
N ILE A 119 2.05 2.66 -11.29
CA ILE A 119 3.45 3.10 -11.40
C ILE A 119 4.20 2.36 -12.51
N ASP A 120 3.97 1.06 -12.69
CA ASP A 120 4.55 0.28 -13.80
C ASP A 120 4.13 0.84 -15.16
N LYS A 121 2.84 1.13 -15.33
CA LYS A 121 2.30 1.75 -16.53
C LYS A 121 2.96 3.08 -16.83
N MET A 122 3.03 3.96 -15.84
CA MET A 122 3.63 5.29 -16.00
C MET A 122 5.11 5.21 -16.34
N LEU A 123 5.89 4.38 -15.64
CA LEU A 123 7.31 4.20 -15.90
C LEU A 123 7.60 3.55 -17.26
N THR A 124 6.65 2.78 -17.81
CA THR A 124 6.77 2.20 -19.14
C THR A 124 6.55 3.23 -20.24
N GLU A 125 5.63 4.17 -20.07
CA GLU A 125 5.25 5.15 -21.10
C GLU A 125 6.04 6.44 -21.04
N ILE A 126 6.31 6.96 -19.84
CA ILE A 126 7.00 8.22 -19.65
C ILE A 126 8.49 8.05 -19.98
N LYS A 127 9.00 8.91 -20.87
CA LYS A 127 10.40 8.89 -21.30
C LYS A 127 11.23 10.05 -20.75
N ASP A 128 10.57 11.10 -20.26
CA ASP A 128 11.24 12.23 -19.63
C ASP A 128 11.94 11.82 -18.33
N ASP A 129 13.24 12.03 -18.24
CA ASP A 129 14.06 11.60 -17.11
C ASP A 129 13.75 12.35 -15.82
N ASP A 130 13.26 13.61 -15.87
CA ASP A 130 12.89 14.37 -14.67
C ASP A 130 11.61 13.82 -14.07
N VAL A 131 10.63 13.54 -14.91
CA VAL A 131 9.36 12.93 -14.50
C VAL A 131 9.59 11.52 -13.95
N ARG A 132 10.39 10.69 -14.65
CA ARG A 132 10.74 9.35 -14.18
C ARG A 132 11.44 9.37 -12.84
N LEU A 133 12.40 10.27 -12.65
CA LEU A 133 13.10 10.41 -11.39
C LEU A 133 12.15 10.78 -10.24
N SER A 134 11.23 11.73 -10.49
CA SER A 134 10.22 12.12 -9.51
C SER A 134 9.33 10.94 -9.09
N LEU A 135 8.83 10.15 -10.06
CA LEU A 135 8.00 8.98 -9.80
C LEU A 135 8.76 7.87 -9.06
N LEU A 136 10.00 7.58 -9.46
CA LEU A 136 10.84 6.57 -8.82
C LEU A 136 11.19 6.94 -7.38
N MET A 137 11.50 8.23 -7.13
CA MET A 137 11.77 8.72 -5.79
C MET A 137 10.54 8.64 -4.90
N ASN A 138 9.36 9.04 -5.40
CA ASN A 138 8.09 8.93 -4.68
C ASN A 138 7.78 7.46 -4.33
N TYR A 139 7.96 6.56 -5.29
CA TYR A 139 7.75 5.12 -5.07
C TYR A 139 8.71 4.53 -4.03
N LEU A 140 9.99 4.94 -4.08
CA LEU A 140 11.00 4.52 -3.11
C LEU A 140 10.69 5.04 -1.69
N ASP A 141 10.24 6.29 -1.57
CA ASP A 141 9.81 6.86 -0.30
C ASP A 141 8.58 6.15 0.25
N GLY A 142 7.61 5.80 -0.61
CA GLY A 142 6.45 4.98 -0.25
C GLY A 142 6.86 3.60 0.28
N LEU A 143 7.78 2.92 -0.39
CA LEU A 143 8.30 1.63 0.02
C LEU A 143 9.03 1.72 1.37
N LYS A 144 9.88 2.73 1.56
CA LYS A 144 10.55 3.00 2.83
C LYS A 144 9.53 3.24 3.95
N GLY A 145 8.54 4.08 3.70
CA GLY A 145 7.51 4.45 4.69
C GLY A 145 6.58 3.29 5.07
N THR A 146 6.27 2.42 4.11
CA THR A 146 5.32 1.32 4.32
C THR A 146 5.99 0.04 4.80
N VAL A 147 7.18 -0.30 4.30
CA VAL A 147 7.88 -1.53 4.71
C VAL A 147 8.78 -1.28 5.91
N PHE A 148 9.80 -0.42 5.78
CA PHE A 148 10.81 -0.26 6.82
C PHE A 148 10.30 0.48 8.05
N ARG A 149 9.61 1.59 7.85
CA ARG A 149 9.09 2.39 8.97
C ARG A 149 8.02 1.63 9.76
N GLN A 150 7.11 0.93 9.08
CA GLN A 150 6.07 0.17 9.77
C GLN A 150 6.65 -1.08 10.47
N THR A 151 7.69 -1.69 9.93
CA THR A 151 8.42 -2.76 10.61
C THR A 151 9.16 -2.25 11.85
N GLN A 152 9.76 -1.05 11.78
CA GLN A 152 10.35 -0.38 12.93
C GLN A 152 9.32 -0.16 14.05
N PHE A 153 8.13 0.32 13.70
CA PHE A 153 7.02 0.49 14.66
C PHE A 153 6.55 -0.85 15.23
N ALA A 154 6.44 -1.86 14.40
CA ALA A 154 6.05 -3.19 14.82
C ALA A 154 7.08 -3.83 15.78
N GLU A 155 8.37 -3.60 15.56
CA GLU A 155 9.41 -4.04 16.48
C GLU A 155 9.29 -3.33 17.84
N PHE A 156 9.05 -2.02 17.86
CA PHE A 156 8.80 -1.30 19.09
C PHE A 156 7.56 -1.85 19.81
N GLU A 157 6.44 -2.02 19.11
CA GLU A 157 5.20 -2.56 19.66
C GLU A 157 5.41 -3.95 20.26
N LEU A 158 6.08 -4.85 19.54
CA LEU A 158 6.41 -6.19 20.04
C LEU A 158 7.24 -6.13 21.33
N ARG A 159 8.29 -5.29 21.36
CA ARG A 159 9.19 -5.19 22.52
C ARG A 159 8.50 -4.60 23.76
N ILE A 160 7.61 -3.63 23.61
CA ILE A 160 6.86 -3.09 24.75
C ILE A 160 5.88 -4.14 25.31
N HIS A 161 5.24 -4.94 24.46
CA HIS A 161 4.40 -6.05 24.91
C HIS A 161 5.22 -7.11 25.65
N GLN A 162 6.37 -7.52 25.14
CA GLN A 162 7.27 -8.46 25.80
C GLN A 162 7.74 -7.96 27.17
N LYS A 163 8.06 -6.66 27.29
CA LYS A 163 8.41 -6.05 28.59
C LYS A 163 7.24 -6.11 29.58
N ALA A 164 6.04 -5.78 29.13
CA ALA A 164 4.83 -5.84 29.96
C ALA A 164 4.52 -7.27 30.42
N GLU A 165 4.63 -8.25 29.53
CA GLU A 165 4.45 -9.68 29.84
C GLU A 165 5.49 -10.20 30.83
N ALA A 166 6.72 -9.67 30.78
CA ALA A 166 7.78 -9.97 31.75
C ALA A 166 7.60 -9.26 33.11
N GLY A 167 6.56 -8.42 33.26
CA GLY A 167 6.33 -7.64 34.49
C GLY A 167 7.25 -6.42 34.63
N GLU A 168 7.93 -6.01 33.55
CA GLU A 168 8.80 -4.83 33.58
C GLU A 168 7.97 -3.54 33.47
N PRO A 169 8.31 -2.48 34.18
CA PRO A 169 7.57 -1.24 34.13
C PRO A 169 7.78 -0.52 32.79
N LEU A 170 6.68 -0.03 32.20
CA LEU A 170 6.70 0.84 31.04
C LEU A 170 6.57 2.30 31.50
N THR A 171 7.70 3.01 31.56
CA THR A 171 7.75 4.44 31.85
C THR A 171 8.03 5.24 30.59
N GLY A 172 7.71 6.55 30.58
CA GLY A 172 8.03 7.43 29.45
C GLY A 172 9.53 7.37 29.07
N ASP A 173 10.43 7.34 30.06
CA ASP A 173 11.88 7.26 29.83
C ASP A 173 12.28 5.92 29.19
N SER A 174 11.77 4.79 29.75
CA SER A 174 12.08 3.47 29.18
C SER A 174 11.56 3.27 27.77
N LEU A 175 10.38 3.82 27.47
CA LEU A 175 9.78 3.79 26.11
C LEU A 175 10.58 4.67 25.15
N THR A 176 10.96 5.88 25.57
CA THR A 176 11.76 6.81 24.77
C THR A 176 13.14 6.23 24.46
N GLN A 177 13.81 5.61 25.43
CA GLN A 177 15.08 4.96 25.20
C GLN A 177 14.93 3.81 24.19
N LEU A 178 13.98 2.91 24.41
CA LEU A 178 13.74 1.75 23.55
C LEU A 178 13.43 2.19 22.11
N TYR A 179 12.54 3.17 21.94
CA TYR A 179 12.18 3.69 20.63
C TYR A 179 13.38 4.34 19.94
N GLY A 180 14.14 5.16 20.67
CA GLY A 180 15.33 5.83 20.16
C GLY A 180 16.41 4.85 19.68
N ASP A 181 16.63 3.76 20.41
CA ASP A 181 17.60 2.72 20.04
C ASP A 181 17.19 2.00 18.75
N ILE A 182 15.89 1.64 18.62
CA ILE A 182 15.33 1.04 17.40
C ILE A 182 15.45 2.01 16.23
N LEU A 183 15.05 3.27 16.42
CA LEU A 183 15.12 4.32 15.39
C LEU A 183 16.54 4.50 14.88
N ARG A 184 17.51 4.63 15.77
CA ARG A 184 18.93 4.77 15.39
C ARG A 184 19.46 3.56 14.65
N HIS A 185 19.05 2.37 15.04
CA HIS A 185 19.42 1.13 14.35
C HIS A 185 18.90 1.12 12.91
N TYR A 186 17.61 1.41 12.68
CA TYR A 186 17.01 1.40 11.34
C TYR A 186 17.59 2.47 10.41
N TYR A 187 17.96 3.61 10.93
CA TYR A 187 18.56 4.70 10.15
C TYR A 187 20.09 4.67 10.07
N GLY A 188 20.72 3.68 10.69
CA GLY A 188 22.18 3.53 10.63
C GLY A 188 22.94 4.66 11.31
N HIS A 189 22.40 5.21 12.41
CA HIS A 189 23.01 6.30 13.18
C HIS A 189 24.45 5.98 13.57
N ASP A 190 24.70 4.83 14.18
CA ASP A 190 26.01 4.39 14.65
C ASP A 190 26.99 4.08 13.51
N LYS A 191 26.46 3.91 12.28
CA LYS A 191 27.25 3.74 11.06
C LYS A 191 27.53 5.06 10.35
N GLY A 192 27.06 6.19 10.89
CA GLY A 192 27.21 7.52 10.31
C GLY A 192 26.39 7.74 9.03
N ILE A 193 25.37 6.89 8.77
CA ILE A 193 24.52 7.01 7.56
C ILE A 193 23.54 8.16 7.72
N CYS A 194 22.85 8.23 8.87
CA CYS A 194 21.88 9.29 9.18
C CYS A 194 22.00 9.68 10.66
N HIS A 195 22.25 10.94 10.95
CA HIS A 195 22.24 11.43 12.33
C HIS A 195 20.80 11.54 12.84
N ILE A 196 20.49 10.90 13.95
CA ILE A 196 19.21 10.95 14.63
C ILE A 196 19.37 11.74 15.93
N ASP A 197 18.71 12.88 16.00
CA ASP A 197 18.65 13.71 17.22
C ASP A 197 17.79 13.05 18.30
N ASP A 198 18.12 13.27 19.56
CA ASP A 198 17.42 12.70 20.70
C ASP A 198 15.94 13.09 20.76
N LEU A 199 15.58 14.26 20.20
CA LEU A 199 14.20 14.72 20.13
C LEU A 199 13.29 13.77 19.32
N TYR A 200 13.83 13.03 18.36
CA TYR A 200 13.02 12.06 17.60
C TYR A 200 12.65 10.82 18.42
N ALA A 201 13.34 10.54 19.50
CA ALA A 201 13.09 9.37 20.34
C ALA A 201 11.71 9.39 21.04
N VAL A 202 11.05 10.55 21.14
CA VAL A 202 9.70 10.69 21.75
C VAL A 202 8.56 10.54 20.73
N GLU A 203 8.85 10.28 19.44
CA GLU A 203 7.86 10.15 18.38
C GLU A 203 6.78 9.09 18.70
N TRP A 204 7.13 8.03 19.41
CA TRP A 204 6.21 6.99 19.85
C TRP A 204 4.96 7.53 20.57
N ALA A 205 5.12 8.65 21.28
CA ALA A 205 4.08 9.20 22.16
C ALA A 205 2.86 9.74 21.40
N TYR A 206 2.98 10.07 20.11
CA TYR A 206 1.86 10.60 19.32
C TYR A 206 1.51 9.77 18.08
N ILE A 207 2.00 8.52 18.01
CA ILE A 207 1.58 7.57 16.99
C ILE A 207 0.34 6.81 17.49
N PRO A 208 -0.88 7.15 17.00
CA PRO A 208 -2.11 6.58 17.54
C PRO A 208 -2.24 5.09 17.25
N HIS A 209 -1.54 4.57 16.24
CA HIS A 209 -1.60 3.18 15.83
C HIS A 209 -1.15 2.20 16.91
N PHE A 210 -0.30 2.61 17.86
CA PHE A 210 0.10 1.76 18.98
C PHE A 210 -1.05 1.46 19.97
N TYR A 211 -2.15 2.19 19.88
CA TYR A 211 -3.38 1.89 20.62
C TYR A 211 -4.28 0.87 19.91
N TYR A 212 -3.93 0.49 18.66
CA TYR A 212 -4.62 -0.53 17.88
C TYR A 212 -3.77 -1.80 17.88
N ASN A 213 -3.90 -2.59 18.90
CA ASN A 213 -3.14 -3.82 19.20
C ASN A 213 -2.67 -4.59 17.96
N PHE A 214 -1.36 -4.59 17.71
CA PHE A 214 -0.70 -5.24 16.57
C PHE A 214 -1.27 -4.86 15.19
N TYR A 215 -1.59 -3.60 15.01
CA TYR A 215 -2.13 -3.10 13.74
C TYR A 215 -1.02 -2.76 12.72
N VAL A 216 0.06 -2.10 13.16
CA VAL A 216 1.00 -1.42 12.24
C VAL A 216 1.81 -2.37 11.34
N TYR A 217 2.12 -3.59 11.80
CA TYR A 217 2.87 -4.55 10.98
C TYR A 217 2.12 -4.93 9.69
N GLN A 218 0.80 -4.80 9.70
CA GLN A 218 -0.08 -5.20 8.58
C GLN A 218 0.11 -4.34 7.34
N TYR A 219 0.62 -3.12 7.48
CA TYR A 219 1.04 -2.31 6.33
C TYR A 219 2.21 -2.96 5.58
N SER A 220 3.24 -3.38 6.30
CA SER A 220 4.41 -4.02 5.71
C SER A 220 4.06 -5.37 5.08
N THR A 221 3.26 -6.19 5.73
CA THR A 221 2.84 -7.50 5.20
C THR A 221 1.93 -7.37 3.99
N SER A 222 0.96 -6.45 4.02
CA SER A 222 0.07 -6.20 2.88
C SER A 222 0.84 -5.69 1.66
N PHE A 223 1.74 -4.71 1.85
CA PHE A 223 2.57 -4.18 0.76
C PHE A 223 3.48 -5.26 0.16
N THR A 224 4.09 -6.08 1.01
CA THR A 224 4.94 -7.20 0.58
C THR A 224 4.15 -8.23 -0.22
N ALA A 225 2.96 -8.62 0.25
CA ALA A 225 2.10 -9.54 -0.47
C ALA A 225 1.63 -8.98 -1.82
N SER A 226 1.22 -7.71 -1.85
CA SER A 226 0.77 -7.06 -3.08
C SER A 226 1.89 -6.91 -4.11
N THR A 227 3.11 -6.58 -3.66
CA THR A 227 4.29 -6.53 -4.53
C THR A 227 4.55 -7.89 -5.18
N ALA A 228 4.52 -8.98 -4.40
CA ALA A 228 4.72 -10.32 -4.93
C ALA A 228 3.62 -10.75 -5.92
N LEU A 229 2.36 -10.34 -5.68
CA LEU A 229 1.24 -10.61 -6.57
C LEU A 229 1.31 -9.78 -7.86
N SER A 230 1.57 -8.48 -7.76
CA SER A 230 1.65 -7.57 -8.92
C SER A 230 2.80 -7.93 -9.84
N GLU A 231 3.97 -8.29 -9.31
CA GLU A 231 5.10 -8.79 -10.11
C GLU A 231 4.72 -10.02 -10.94
N LYS A 232 3.95 -10.96 -10.39
CA LYS A 232 3.48 -12.14 -11.12
C LYS A 232 2.50 -11.77 -12.25
N VAL A 233 1.60 -10.82 -12.00
CA VAL A 233 0.64 -10.37 -13.02
C VAL A 233 1.35 -9.58 -14.12
N LEU A 234 2.24 -8.66 -13.78
CA LEU A 234 3.03 -7.89 -14.73
C LEU A 234 3.97 -8.76 -15.57
N ALA A 235 4.54 -9.81 -14.96
CA ALA A 235 5.33 -10.83 -15.67
C ALA A 235 4.46 -11.79 -16.53
N ARG A 236 3.13 -11.64 -16.57
CA ARG A 236 2.20 -12.51 -17.26
C ARG A 236 2.32 -13.98 -16.87
N THR A 237 2.61 -14.23 -15.60
CA THR A 237 2.69 -15.60 -15.07
C THR A 237 1.36 -16.31 -15.30
N PRO A 238 1.34 -17.52 -15.90
CA PRO A 238 0.09 -18.25 -16.15
C PRO A 238 -0.73 -18.46 -14.89
N GLY A 239 -2.02 -18.11 -14.94
CA GLY A 239 -2.95 -18.24 -13.83
C GLY A 239 -2.82 -17.18 -12.73
N ALA A 240 -1.90 -16.20 -12.85
CA ALA A 240 -1.70 -15.18 -11.82
C ALA A 240 -2.93 -14.27 -11.67
N VAL A 241 -3.53 -13.84 -12.76
CA VAL A 241 -4.74 -13.00 -12.75
C VAL A 241 -5.91 -13.74 -12.14
N GLU A 242 -6.17 -14.96 -12.57
CA GLU A 242 -7.27 -15.80 -12.07
C GLU A 242 -7.15 -16.05 -10.56
N LYS A 243 -5.93 -16.33 -10.09
CA LYS A 243 -5.66 -16.52 -8.66
C LYS A 243 -5.87 -15.24 -7.85
N TYR A 244 -5.45 -14.10 -8.40
CA TYR A 244 -5.66 -12.81 -7.77
C TYR A 244 -7.15 -12.44 -7.69
N LEU A 245 -7.90 -12.59 -8.78
CA LEU A 245 -9.35 -12.33 -8.77
C LEU A 245 -10.11 -13.28 -7.84
N LYS A 246 -9.66 -14.54 -7.73
CA LYS A 246 -10.18 -15.49 -6.73
C LYS A 246 -9.90 -15.03 -5.31
N PHE A 247 -8.71 -14.50 -5.04
CA PHE A 247 -8.37 -13.90 -3.75
C PHE A 247 -9.30 -12.72 -3.41
N LEU A 248 -9.52 -11.78 -4.33
CA LEU A 248 -10.47 -10.68 -4.13
C LEU A 248 -11.90 -11.17 -3.85
N SER A 249 -12.27 -12.33 -4.38
CA SER A 249 -13.61 -12.93 -4.25
C SER A 249 -13.78 -13.72 -2.95
N ALA A 250 -12.72 -13.93 -2.19
CA ALA A 250 -12.74 -14.86 -1.07
C ALA A 250 -13.25 -14.25 0.26
N GLY A 251 -13.22 -12.92 0.40
CA GLY A 251 -13.64 -12.26 1.65
C GLY A 251 -12.93 -12.82 2.87
N GLY A 252 -13.68 -13.11 3.92
CA GLY A 252 -13.24 -13.77 5.15
C GLY A 252 -13.58 -15.25 5.21
N SER A 253 -13.61 -15.94 4.06
CA SER A 253 -13.97 -17.38 3.99
C SER A 253 -12.90 -18.32 4.52
N ASP A 254 -11.67 -17.84 4.71
CA ASP A 254 -10.54 -18.60 5.24
C ASP A 254 -9.55 -17.67 5.95
N TYR A 255 -8.51 -18.22 6.57
CA TYR A 255 -7.44 -17.45 7.18
C TYR A 255 -6.67 -16.63 6.13
N PRO A 256 -6.32 -15.35 6.43
CA PRO A 256 -5.68 -14.46 5.45
C PRO A 256 -4.37 -15.02 4.87
N ILE A 257 -3.57 -15.73 5.67
CA ILE A 257 -2.34 -16.40 5.21
C ILE A 257 -2.65 -17.48 4.18
N ASP A 258 -3.70 -18.26 4.39
CA ASP A 258 -4.10 -19.35 3.48
C ASP A 258 -4.70 -18.79 2.19
N LEU A 259 -5.47 -17.70 2.27
CA LEU A 259 -5.96 -16.98 1.09
C LEU A 259 -4.82 -16.44 0.22
N LEU A 260 -3.79 -15.83 0.82
CA LEU A 260 -2.61 -15.35 0.09
C LEU A 260 -1.80 -16.51 -0.49
N LYS A 261 -1.66 -17.61 0.23
CA LYS A 261 -0.99 -18.83 -0.24
C LYS A 261 -1.71 -19.43 -1.45
N ALA A 262 -3.04 -19.49 -1.42
CA ALA A 262 -3.85 -19.90 -2.57
C ALA A 262 -3.69 -18.97 -3.77
N ALA A 263 -3.49 -17.67 -3.53
CA ALA A 263 -3.16 -16.67 -4.56
C ALA A 263 -1.71 -16.81 -5.10
N GLY A 264 -0.89 -17.63 -4.46
CA GLY A 264 0.49 -17.90 -4.86
C GLY A 264 1.55 -17.10 -4.11
N VAL A 265 1.22 -16.55 -2.94
CA VAL A 265 2.15 -15.80 -2.07
C VAL A 265 2.14 -16.41 -0.68
N ASP A 266 3.20 -17.11 -0.32
CA ASP A 266 3.36 -17.72 1.01
C ASP A 266 4.07 -16.74 1.95
N MET A 267 3.28 -16.04 2.78
CA MET A 267 3.79 -15.06 3.75
C MET A 267 4.46 -15.69 4.97
N THR A 268 4.51 -17.04 5.07
CA THR A 268 5.24 -17.73 6.14
C THR A 268 6.72 -17.92 5.82
N GLY A 269 7.13 -17.63 4.59
CA GLY A 269 8.51 -17.72 4.13
C GLY A 269 9.09 -16.37 3.70
N PRO A 270 10.40 -16.31 3.38
CA PRO A 270 11.08 -15.06 3.03
C PRO A 270 10.82 -14.59 1.59
N GLU A 271 10.33 -15.46 0.69
CA GLU A 271 10.22 -15.18 -0.75
C GLU A 271 9.49 -13.86 -1.08
N PRO A 272 8.33 -13.52 -0.48
CA PRO A 272 7.66 -12.26 -0.79
C PRO A 272 8.48 -11.03 -0.38
N PHE A 273 9.21 -11.13 0.74
CA PHE A 273 10.11 -10.06 1.21
C PHE A 273 11.31 -9.89 0.28
N ASP A 274 11.94 -10.99 -0.15
CA ASP A 274 13.03 -10.97 -1.12
C ASP A 274 12.60 -10.33 -2.44
N LYS A 275 11.39 -10.61 -2.92
CA LYS A 275 10.82 -9.94 -4.10
C LYS A 275 10.63 -8.44 -3.89
N THR A 276 10.14 -8.04 -2.74
CA THR A 276 9.98 -6.62 -2.39
C THR A 276 11.33 -5.91 -2.37
N MET A 277 12.35 -6.53 -1.79
CA MET A 277 13.72 -5.99 -1.83
C MET A 277 14.30 -5.94 -3.24
N ALA A 278 14.00 -6.92 -4.09
CA ALA A 278 14.40 -6.89 -5.50
C ALA A 278 13.74 -5.73 -6.27
N VAL A 279 12.47 -5.43 -5.99
CA VAL A 279 11.79 -4.24 -6.55
C VAL A 279 12.47 -2.96 -6.07
N MET A 280 12.76 -2.85 -4.78
CA MET A 280 13.47 -1.70 -4.22
C MET A 280 14.83 -1.48 -4.89
N ASN A 281 15.66 -2.53 -4.99
CA ASN A 281 16.96 -2.45 -5.63
C ASN A 281 16.83 -2.02 -7.10
N ARG A 282 15.92 -2.60 -7.85
CA ARG A 282 15.65 -2.25 -9.24
C ARG A 282 15.20 -0.79 -9.41
N THR A 283 14.44 -0.27 -8.43
CA THR A 283 14.06 1.15 -8.38
C THR A 283 15.26 2.06 -8.15
N MET A 284 16.14 1.72 -7.21
CA MET A 284 17.39 2.45 -6.95
C MET A 284 18.32 2.42 -8.16
N ASP A 285 18.50 1.27 -8.81
CA ASP A 285 19.32 1.13 -10.03
C ASP A 285 18.83 2.06 -11.15
N GLN A 286 17.51 2.20 -11.32
CA GLN A 286 16.94 3.12 -12.31
C GLN A 286 17.20 4.59 -11.95
N ILE A 287 17.09 4.95 -10.67
CA ILE A 287 17.42 6.30 -10.17
C ILE A 287 18.90 6.62 -10.45
N GLU A 288 19.82 5.70 -10.09
CA GLU A 288 21.24 5.85 -10.31
C GLU A 288 21.59 6.00 -11.79
N ALA A 289 20.95 5.19 -12.65
CA ALA A 289 21.15 5.27 -14.10
C ALA A 289 20.69 6.62 -14.68
N ILE A 290 19.60 7.20 -14.19
CA ILE A 290 19.15 8.54 -14.60
C ILE A 290 20.16 9.60 -14.12
N LEU A 291 20.56 9.55 -12.86
CA LEU A 291 21.51 10.51 -12.29
C LEU A 291 22.89 10.45 -12.97
N ALA A 292 23.34 9.26 -13.37
CA ALA A 292 24.61 9.10 -14.09
C ALA A 292 24.60 9.76 -15.49
N ARG A 293 23.45 9.81 -16.18
CA ARG A 293 23.31 10.48 -17.48
C ARG A 293 23.29 12.01 -17.39
N ARG A 294 23.12 12.56 -16.18
CA ARG A 294 23.09 14.01 -15.93
C ARG A 294 24.47 14.61 -15.61
N LYS A 295 25.47 13.76 -15.39
CA LYS A 295 26.86 14.15 -15.18
C LYS A 295 27.59 14.26 -16.50
#